data_86c77794f0376403b7673a3ea2ff5f2b
#
_entry.id   86c77794f0376403b7673a3ea2ff5f2b
#
_cell.length_a   1.000
_cell.length_b   1.000
_cell.length_c   1.000
_cell.angle_alpha   90.00
_cell.angle_beta   90.00
_cell.angle_gamma   90.00
#
_symmetry.space_group_name_H-M   'P 1'
#
loop_
_entity.id
_entity.type
_entity.pdbx_description
1 polymer ?
#
loop_
_entity_poly.entity_id
_entity_poly.type
_entity_poly.pdbx_seq_one_letter_code
_entity_poly.pdbx_strand_id
1 'polypeptide(L)'
;MLFRSKDREWSNRTLETIVTERLSGAEKVAFIDWHTGIGDYGKPFFLCFNEPGGALFQRACDWWGKENVDGVRPHGMERPNYTGLVFNGVQRFLERLPFDVNRERFTSNGNALSPPQRGQAQSTRLESSRVDCALGNRQMCGAVIEFGTRGLGMRRVLRLDQWLRRQSGLDPDVRAGLQADMMDAFCPFDGQWRRDTLETGLKLTEQALKGLAAW
;
A
#
# COMPACT_ATOMS: atom_id res chain seq x y z
N MET A 1 4.93 9.64 -24.80
CA MET A 1 4.82 8.22 -25.15
C MET A 1 4.50 7.48 -23.86
N LEU A 2 3.25 7.07 -23.66
CA LEU A 2 2.85 6.30 -22.49
C LEU A 2 3.29 4.86 -22.71
N PHE A 3 4.23 4.37 -21.92
CA PHE A 3 4.58 2.95 -21.88
C PHE A 3 3.36 2.19 -21.35
N ARG A 4 2.55 1.64 -22.25
CA ARG A 4 1.58 0.60 -21.89
C ARG A 4 2.27 -0.74 -22.13
N SER A 5 2.65 -1.39 -21.04
CA SER A 5 2.99 -2.81 -21.12
C SER A 5 1.79 -3.58 -21.67
N LYS A 6 2.05 -4.51 -22.59
CA LYS A 6 0.99 -5.40 -23.12
C LYS A 6 0.55 -6.42 -22.07
N ASP A 7 1.42 -6.72 -21.13
CA ASP A 7 1.19 -7.67 -20.04
C ASP A 7 1.15 -6.96 -18.70
N ARG A 8 0.55 -7.62 -17.71
CA ARG A 8 0.53 -7.12 -16.33
C ARG A 8 1.94 -7.08 -15.77
N GLU A 9 2.28 -5.96 -15.15
CA GLU A 9 3.60 -5.76 -14.54
C GLU A 9 3.87 -6.82 -13.47
N TRP A 10 5.16 -7.17 -13.32
CA TRP A 10 5.60 -8.16 -12.34
C TRP A 10 5.12 -7.84 -10.91
N SER A 11 5.23 -6.58 -10.49
CA SER A 11 4.78 -6.11 -9.17
C SER A 11 3.29 -6.37 -8.93
N ASN A 12 2.44 -6.13 -9.93
CA ASN A 12 1.01 -6.39 -9.82
C ASN A 12 0.72 -7.88 -9.68
N ARG A 13 1.39 -8.74 -10.46
CA ARG A 13 1.25 -10.20 -10.36
C ARG A 13 1.71 -10.72 -9.01
N THR A 14 2.85 -10.21 -8.51
CA THR A 14 3.38 -10.58 -7.20
C THR A 14 2.42 -10.18 -6.08
N LEU A 15 1.89 -8.95 -6.11
CA LEU A 15 0.91 -8.50 -5.14
C LEU A 15 -0.35 -9.36 -5.12
N GLU A 16 -0.89 -9.71 -6.29
CA GLU A 16 -2.04 -10.61 -6.40
C GLU A 16 -1.74 -12.00 -5.85
N THR A 17 -0.55 -12.54 -6.11
CA THR A 17 -0.11 -13.82 -5.53
C THR A 17 -0.10 -13.74 -4.01
N ILE A 18 0.50 -12.70 -3.44
CA ILE A 18 0.54 -12.49 -1.97
C ILE A 18 -0.87 -12.39 -1.40
N VAL A 19 -1.74 -11.58 -2.01
CA VAL A 19 -3.12 -11.41 -1.55
C VAL A 19 -3.89 -12.74 -1.62
N THR A 20 -3.74 -13.50 -2.70
CA THR A 20 -4.38 -14.81 -2.85
C THR A 20 -3.87 -15.79 -1.80
N GLU A 21 -2.56 -15.88 -1.62
CA GLU A 21 -1.96 -16.85 -0.72
C GLU A 21 -2.13 -16.50 0.76
N ARG A 22 -2.27 -15.23 1.11
CA ARG A 22 -2.28 -14.79 2.51
C ARG A 22 -3.64 -14.32 3.00
N LEU A 23 -4.47 -13.77 2.11
CA LEU A 23 -5.73 -13.11 2.50
C LEU A 23 -6.99 -13.78 1.95
N SER A 24 -6.90 -14.94 1.26
CA SER A 24 -8.08 -15.64 0.72
C SER A 24 -9.10 -16.06 1.78
N GLY A 25 -8.67 -16.28 3.03
CA GLY A 25 -9.54 -16.58 4.17
C GLY A 25 -9.89 -15.38 5.05
N ALA A 26 -9.44 -14.17 4.70
CA ALA A 26 -9.70 -12.98 5.50
C ALA A 26 -11.02 -12.32 5.14
N GLU A 27 -11.88 -12.05 6.11
CA GLU A 27 -13.11 -11.27 5.97
C GLU A 27 -12.85 -9.77 6.06
N LYS A 28 -11.88 -9.39 6.86
CA LYS A 28 -11.54 -8.00 7.17
C LYS A 28 -10.05 -7.79 6.96
N VAL A 29 -9.71 -6.73 6.25
CA VAL A 29 -8.33 -6.41 5.87
C VAL A 29 -8.02 -4.97 6.25
N ALA A 30 -6.91 -4.76 6.97
CA ALA A 30 -6.32 -3.44 7.13
C ALA A 30 -5.26 -3.23 6.04
N PHE A 31 -5.28 -2.06 5.42
CA PHE A 31 -4.35 -1.69 4.36
C PHE A 31 -3.62 -0.40 4.72
N ILE A 32 -2.31 -0.43 4.69
CA ILE A 32 -1.46 0.77 4.80
C ILE A 32 -0.46 0.74 3.65
N ASP A 33 -0.40 1.82 2.89
CA ASP A 33 0.61 2.05 1.87
C ASP A 33 1.48 3.24 2.28
N TRP A 34 2.74 2.97 2.60
CA TRP A 34 3.67 3.95 3.14
C TRP A 34 4.36 4.71 2.02
N HIS A 35 4.20 6.02 2.06
CA HIS A 35 4.81 6.95 1.10
C HIS A 35 5.64 8.02 1.79
N THR A 36 6.50 8.65 1.02
CA THR A 36 7.26 9.84 1.44
C THR A 36 7.28 10.86 0.31
N GLY A 37 7.14 12.12 0.64
CA GLY A 37 7.23 13.21 -0.36
C GLY A 37 6.37 14.42 -0.05
N ILE A 38 5.07 14.26 0.08
CA ILE A 38 4.10 15.35 0.21
C ILE A 38 3.76 15.59 1.68
N GLY A 39 3.58 16.84 2.05
CA GLY A 39 3.16 17.25 3.39
C GLY A 39 4.23 18.04 4.13
N ASP A 40 3.93 18.37 5.39
CA ASP A 40 4.86 19.03 6.29
C ASP A 40 6.00 18.08 6.67
N TYR A 41 7.23 18.63 6.76
CA TYR A 41 8.42 17.84 7.04
C TYR A 41 8.28 16.96 8.29
N GLY A 42 8.43 15.64 8.11
CA GLY A 42 8.36 14.65 9.17
C GLY A 42 6.94 14.35 9.70
N LYS A 43 5.91 15.01 9.18
CA LYS A 43 4.53 14.77 9.61
C LYS A 43 3.79 13.83 8.68
N PRO A 44 2.94 12.93 9.21
CA PRO A 44 2.11 12.07 8.39
C PRO A 44 0.97 12.85 7.74
N PHE A 45 0.66 12.46 6.50
CA PHE A 45 -0.47 12.96 5.74
C PHE A 45 -1.27 11.76 5.21
N PHE A 46 -2.59 11.79 5.36
CA PHE A 46 -3.45 10.64 5.06
C PHE A 46 -4.23 10.83 3.75
N LEU A 47 -4.22 9.80 2.92
CA LEU A 47 -5.11 9.65 1.77
C LEU A 47 -5.96 8.39 1.97
N CYS A 48 -7.11 8.53 2.62
CA CYS A 48 -8.07 7.46 2.77
C CYS A 48 -8.92 7.34 1.51
N PHE A 49 -8.92 6.20 0.85
CA PHE A 49 -9.65 5.94 -0.38
C PHE A 49 -10.97 5.21 -0.17
N ASN A 50 -11.33 4.87 1.05
CA ASN A 50 -12.68 4.48 1.39
C ASN A 50 -13.64 5.64 1.14
N GLU A 51 -14.90 5.33 0.86
CA GLU A 51 -15.90 6.35 0.53
C GLU A 51 -16.13 7.30 1.71
N PRO A 52 -15.97 8.61 1.51
CA PRO A 52 -16.17 9.59 2.57
C PRO A 52 -17.57 9.46 3.20
N GLY A 53 -17.62 9.45 4.54
CA GLY A 53 -18.86 9.26 5.29
C GLY A 53 -19.37 7.81 5.36
N GLY A 54 -18.76 6.89 4.62
CA GLY A 54 -19.08 5.46 4.68
C GLY A 54 -18.50 4.79 5.94
N ALA A 55 -19.01 3.58 6.26
CA ALA A 55 -18.62 2.85 7.46
C ALA A 55 -17.10 2.54 7.52
N LEU A 56 -16.48 2.22 6.39
CA LEU A 56 -15.04 1.95 6.31
C LEU A 56 -14.20 3.21 6.46
N PHE A 57 -14.69 4.36 5.97
CA PHE A 57 -14.06 5.66 6.21
C PHE A 57 -14.13 6.05 7.69
N GLN A 58 -15.30 5.87 8.32
CA GLN A 58 -15.46 6.12 9.75
C GLN A 58 -14.51 5.24 10.56
N ARG A 59 -14.33 3.98 10.17
CA ARG A 59 -13.38 3.07 10.80
C ARG A 59 -11.92 3.55 10.69
N ALA A 60 -11.52 4.07 9.56
CA ALA A 60 -10.21 4.70 9.43
C ALA A 60 -10.06 5.91 10.39
N CYS A 61 -11.13 6.70 10.55
CA CYS A 61 -11.16 7.78 11.54
C CYS A 61 -11.06 7.27 12.99
N ASP A 62 -11.69 6.14 13.29
CA ASP A 62 -11.62 5.52 14.62
C ASP A 62 -10.21 4.98 14.92
N TRP A 63 -9.48 4.50 13.91
CA TRP A 63 -8.11 4.01 14.08
C TRP A 63 -7.08 5.13 14.27
N TRP A 64 -7.17 6.17 13.44
CA TRP A 64 -6.10 7.17 13.32
C TRP A 64 -6.50 8.60 13.70
N GLY A 65 -7.76 8.79 14.11
CA GLY A 65 -8.31 10.11 14.40
C GLY A 65 -8.92 10.79 13.17
N LYS A 66 -10.08 11.40 13.37
CA LYS A 66 -10.79 12.10 12.29
C LYS A 66 -9.97 13.26 11.73
N GLU A 67 -9.24 13.96 12.57
CA GLU A 67 -8.37 15.08 12.21
C GLU A 67 -7.25 14.69 11.25
N ASN A 68 -6.78 13.44 11.31
CA ASN A 68 -5.76 12.91 10.41
C ASN A 68 -6.37 12.43 9.09
N VAL A 69 -7.48 11.69 9.16
CA VAL A 69 -8.08 11.02 8.00
C VAL A 69 -8.92 11.97 7.14
N ASP A 70 -9.66 12.87 7.78
CA ASP A 70 -10.59 13.84 7.16
C ASP A 70 -10.10 15.29 7.31
N GLY A 71 -8.90 15.48 7.82
CA GLY A 71 -8.33 16.79 8.14
C GLY A 71 -7.94 17.63 6.92
N VAL A 72 -7.54 18.86 7.19
CA VAL A 72 -7.08 19.81 6.18
C VAL A 72 -5.81 19.27 5.53
N ARG A 73 -5.85 19.17 4.21
CA ARG A 73 -4.72 18.69 3.41
C ARG A 73 -3.65 19.76 3.27
N PRO A 74 -2.38 19.36 3.21
CA PRO A 74 -1.30 20.30 2.95
C PRO A 74 -1.58 21.13 1.70
N HIS A 75 -1.39 22.44 1.80
CA HIS A 75 -1.56 23.39 0.69
C HIS A 75 -2.95 23.42 0.03
N GLY A 76 -4.02 23.03 0.73
CA GLY A 76 -5.38 23.03 0.18
C GLY A 76 -5.61 22.04 -0.95
N MET A 77 -4.77 21.01 -1.04
CA MET A 77 -4.91 19.98 -2.09
C MET A 77 -6.24 19.25 -1.95
N GLU A 78 -7.02 19.23 -3.02
CA GLU A 78 -8.18 18.34 -3.10
C GLU A 78 -7.72 16.88 -3.15
N ARG A 79 -8.57 15.96 -2.70
CA ARG A 79 -8.31 14.53 -2.82
C ARG A 79 -8.17 14.20 -4.32
N PRO A 80 -7.00 13.71 -4.75
CA PRO A 80 -6.81 13.41 -6.16
C PRO A 80 -7.76 12.28 -6.59
N ASN A 81 -8.47 12.50 -7.67
CA ASN A 81 -9.29 11.45 -8.30
C ASN A 81 -8.41 10.60 -9.20
N TYR A 82 -7.58 9.74 -8.58
CA TYR A 82 -6.71 8.83 -9.30
C TYR A 82 -7.46 7.58 -9.76
N THR A 83 -7.19 7.17 -10.99
CA THR A 83 -7.54 5.83 -11.48
C THR A 83 -6.34 4.91 -11.38
N GLY A 84 -6.55 3.64 -11.02
CA GLY A 84 -5.46 2.65 -10.99
C GLY A 84 -4.64 2.64 -9.70
N LEU A 85 -5.19 3.13 -8.60
CA LEU A 85 -4.56 3.04 -7.29
C LEU A 85 -4.40 1.58 -6.85
N VAL A 86 -3.28 1.28 -6.17
CA VAL A 86 -3.01 -0.03 -5.57
C VAL A 86 -4.13 -0.41 -4.60
N PHE A 87 -4.57 0.52 -3.75
CA PHE A 87 -5.71 0.34 -2.85
C PHE A 87 -6.94 -0.21 -3.57
N ASN A 88 -7.41 0.49 -4.60
CA ASN A 88 -8.59 0.07 -5.35
C ASN A 88 -8.37 -1.25 -6.11
N GLY A 89 -7.14 -1.51 -6.54
CA GLY A 89 -6.74 -2.76 -7.19
C GLY A 89 -6.86 -3.94 -6.23
N VAL A 90 -6.29 -3.83 -5.04
CA VAL A 90 -6.34 -4.86 -3.99
C VAL A 90 -7.76 -5.08 -3.53
N GLN A 91 -8.54 -4.02 -3.28
CA GLN A 91 -9.94 -4.14 -2.88
C GLN A 91 -10.77 -4.93 -3.91
N ARG A 92 -10.73 -4.53 -5.18
CA ARG A 92 -11.45 -5.25 -6.26
C ARG A 92 -10.98 -6.68 -6.44
N PHE A 93 -9.72 -6.95 -6.16
CA PHE A 93 -9.17 -8.28 -6.24
C PHE A 93 -9.68 -9.15 -5.09
N LEU A 94 -9.68 -8.65 -3.86
CA LEU A 94 -10.25 -9.32 -2.68
C LEU A 94 -11.75 -9.65 -2.87
N GLU A 95 -12.52 -8.71 -3.43
CA GLU A 95 -13.96 -8.90 -3.71
C GLU A 95 -14.24 -10.06 -4.69
N ARG A 96 -13.28 -10.37 -5.57
CA ARG A 96 -13.40 -11.42 -6.60
C ARG A 96 -12.82 -12.77 -6.18
N LEU A 97 -11.99 -12.81 -5.14
CA LEU A 97 -11.40 -14.05 -4.67
C LEU A 97 -12.48 -14.94 -4.06
N PRO A 98 -12.54 -16.25 -4.41
CA PRO A 98 -13.35 -17.20 -3.68
C PRO A 98 -12.98 -17.17 -2.19
N PHE A 99 -13.98 -17.30 -1.33
CA PHE A 99 -13.73 -17.37 0.11
C PHE A 99 -13.32 -18.80 0.48
N ASP A 100 -12.07 -18.96 0.94
CA ASP A 100 -11.58 -20.25 1.38
C ASP A 100 -11.80 -20.44 2.88
N VAL A 101 -12.95 -21.03 3.23
CA VAL A 101 -13.34 -21.32 4.61
C VAL A 101 -12.46 -22.37 5.30
N ASN A 102 -11.72 -23.18 4.52
CA ASN A 102 -10.90 -24.28 5.04
C ASN A 102 -9.47 -23.83 5.33
N ARG A 103 -9.11 -22.62 4.98
CA ARG A 103 -7.79 -22.09 5.30
C ARG A 103 -7.77 -21.77 6.78
N GLU A 104 -7.09 -22.61 7.55
CA GLU A 104 -6.91 -22.45 8.99
C GLU A 104 -6.47 -21.00 9.30
N ARG A 105 -7.22 -20.35 10.18
CA ARG A 105 -6.86 -19.06 10.73
C ARG A 105 -5.42 -19.18 11.23
N PHE A 106 -4.55 -18.28 10.81
CA PHE A 106 -3.20 -18.18 11.33
C PHE A 106 -3.29 -18.19 12.86
N THR A 107 -3.05 -19.34 13.47
CA THR A 107 -2.95 -19.43 14.92
C THR A 107 -1.67 -18.71 15.31
N SER A 108 -1.74 -17.92 16.35
CA SER A 108 -0.68 -17.08 16.92
C SER A 108 0.57 -17.83 17.42
N ASN A 109 0.70 -19.11 17.11
CA ASN A 109 1.85 -19.92 17.42
C ASN A 109 2.72 -20.04 16.17
N GLY A 110 3.72 -19.16 16.10
CA GLY A 110 4.67 -18.90 15.01
C GLY A 110 5.44 -20.11 14.41
N ASN A 111 4.80 -21.21 14.13
CA ASN A 111 5.36 -22.32 13.38
C ASN A 111 5.14 -22.09 11.89
N ALA A 112 6.24 -21.78 11.19
CA ALA A 112 6.29 -21.69 9.75
C ALA A 112 5.74 -22.98 9.11
N LEU A 113 4.67 -22.85 8.32
CA LEU A 113 4.17 -23.93 7.50
C LEU A 113 5.20 -24.30 6.44
N SER A 114 5.54 -25.58 6.39
CA SER A 114 6.35 -26.17 5.32
C SER A 114 5.72 -25.88 3.95
N PRO A 115 6.51 -25.61 2.90
CA PRO A 115 5.96 -25.36 1.58
C PRO A 115 5.14 -26.57 1.09
N PRO A 116 4.00 -26.34 0.38
CA PRO A 116 3.20 -27.44 -0.14
C PRO A 116 4.01 -28.26 -1.14
N GLN A 117 4.11 -29.58 -0.90
CA GLN A 117 4.68 -30.53 -1.86
C GLN A 117 3.82 -30.52 -3.11
N ARG A 118 4.45 -30.35 -4.27
CA ARG A 118 3.82 -30.49 -5.59
C ARG A 118 3.28 -31.91 -5.74
N GLY A 119 2.03 -32.14 -5.34
CA GLY A 119 1.28 -33.34 -5.62
C GLY A 119 0.63 -33.24 -7.00
N GLN A 120 0.74 -34.35 -7.77
CA GLN A 120 0.23 -34.53 -9.10
C GLN A 120 -1.27 -34.20 -9.21
N ALA A 121 -1.62 -33.36 -10.16
CA ALA A 121 -2.99 -33.07 -10.53
C ALA A 121 -3.66 -34.33 -11.10
N GLN A 122 -4.49 -35.00 -10.31
CA GLN A 122 -5.46 -35.95 -10.82
C GLN A 122 -6.69 -35.17 -11.31
N SER A 123 -6.90 -35.24 -12.61
CA SER A 123 -8.08 -34.76 -13.30
C SER A 123 -9.30 -35.60 -12.87
N THR A 124 -10.05 -35.13 -11.90
CA THR A 124 -11.41 -35.59 -11.63
C THR A 124 -12.38 -34.55 -12.18
N ARG A 125 -13.09 -34.99 -13.22
CA ARG A 125 -14.23 -34.31 -13.86
C ARG A 125 -15.34 -34.20 -12.77
N LEU A 126 -15.42 -33.03 -12.13
CA LEU A 126 -16.47 -32.71 -11.16
C LEU A 126 -17.69 -32.15 -11.91
N GLU A 127 -18.78 -32.87 -11.82
CA GLU A 127 -20.11 -32.49 -12.27
C GLU A 127 -20.51 -31.15 -11.64
N SER A 128 -21.18 -30.32 -12.45
CA SER A 128 -21.68 -29.01 -12.09
C SER A 128 -22.77 -29.11 -11.02
N SER A 129 -22.39 -29.09 -9.76
CA SER A 129 -23.27 -28.58 -8.72
C SER A 129 -22.94 -27.07 -8.59
N ARG A 130 -23.93 -26.25 -8.90
CA ARG A 130 -23.93 -24.82 -8.59
C ARG A 130 -23.80 -24.68 -7.08
N VAL A 131 -22.56 -24.61 -6.59
CA VAL A 131 -22.31 -24.03 -5.29
C VAL A 131 -22.46 -22.53 -5.55
N ASP A 132 -23.53 -21.94 -5.09
CA ASP A 132 -23.62 -20.50 -4.84
C ASP A 132 -22.50 -20.19 -3.83
N CYS A 133 -21.31 -19.94 -4.36
CA CYS A 133 -20.22 -19.35 -3.58
C CYS A 133 -20.75 -18.00 -3.12
N ALA A 134 -21.19 -17.93 -1.87
CA ALA A 134 -21.44 -16.67 -1.20
C ALA A 134 -20.16 -15.83 -1.42
N LEU A 135 -20.23 -14.82 -2.28
CA LEU A 135 -19.22 -13.78 -2.39
C LEU A 135 -19.13 -13.19 -0.99
N GLY A 136 -18.13 -13.63 -0.23
CA GLY A 136 -17.94 -13.16 1.12
C GLY A 136 -17.83 -11.65 1.09
N ASN A 137 -18.59 -10.95 1.91
CA ASN A 137 -18.60 -9.50 2.01
C ASN A 137 -17.29 -9.02 2.66
N ARG A 138 -16.16 -9.22 1.93
CA ARG A 138 -14.85 -8.82 2.40
C ARG A 138 -14.76 -7.31 2.48
N GLN A 139 -14.27 -6.85 3.58
CA GLN A 139 -14.12 -5.43 3.86
C GLN A 139 -12.65 -5.05 3.97
N MET A 140 -12.24 -3.99 3.29
CA MET A 140 -10.90 -3.45 3.39
C MET A 140 -10.96 -1.98 3.81
N CYS A 141 -10.37 -1.69 4.97
CA CYS A 141 -10.21 -0.34 5.50
C CYS A 141 -8.74 0.04 5.48
N GLY A 142 -8.42 1.25 5.05
CA GLY A 142 -7.04 1.68 5.04
C GLY A 142 -6.78 3.03 4.41
N ALA A 143 -5.51 3.37 4.36
CA ALA A 143 -5.04 4.63 3.77
C ALA A 143 -3.66 4.48 3.15
N VAL A 144 -3.34 5.36 2.21
CA VAL A 144 -1.97 5.75 1.92
C VAL A 144 -1.58 6.77 2.98
N ILE A 145 -0.47 6.54 3.65
CA ILE A 145 0.07 7.44 4.66
C ILE A 145 1.42 7.95 4.17
N GLU A 146 1.52 9.25 3.97
CA GLU A 146 2.67 9.89 3.38
C GLU A 146 3.36 10.79 4.38
N PHE A 147 4.67 10.63 4.56
CA PHE A 147 5.47 11.52 5.38
C PHE A 147 6.06 12.64 4.56
N GLY A 148 5.83 13.88 4.99
CA GLY A 148 6.40 15.05 4.34
C GLY A 148 7.92 15.06 4.36
N THR A 149 8.49 15.46 3.22
CA THR A 149 9.94 15.58 3.02
C THR A 149 10.35 17.01 2.65
N ARG A 150 11.41 17.19 1.86
CA ARG A 150 12.02 18.48 1.53
C ARG A 150 11.16 19.44 0.68
N GLY A 151 9.89 19.12 0.42
CA GLY A 151 8.91 20.03 -0.17
C GLY A 151 9.31 20.58 -1.55
N LEU A 152 9.53 21.89 -1.63
CA LEU A 152 9.86 22.58 -2.89
C LEU A 152 11.18 22.09 -3.52
N GLY A 153 12.12 21.57 -2.73
CA GLY A 153 13.35 20.96 -3.21
C GLY A 153 13.11 19.75 -4.11
N MET A 154 12.05 18.98 -3.86
CA MET A 154 11.70 17.80 -4.63
C MET A 154 11.44 18.10 -6.11
N ARG A 155 10.75 19.19 -6.45
CA ARG A 155 10.50 19.56 -7.86
C ARG A 155 11.79 19.85 -8.61
N ARG A 156 12.76 20.48 -7.95
CA ARG A 156 14.08 20.74 -8.54
C ARG A 156 14.81 19.45 -8.79
N VAL A 157 14.84 18.56 -7.81
CA VAL A 157 15.55 17.27 -7.88
C VAL A 157 14.94 16.38 -8.96
N LEU A 158 13.60 16.31 -9.08
CA LEU A 158 12.93 15.57 -10.16
C LEU A 158 13.30 16.10 -11.56
N ARG A 159 13.41 17.41 -11.74
CA ARG A 159 13.87 18.00 -13.00
C ARG A 159 15.33 17.67 -13.30
N LEU A 160 16.17 17.66 -12.27
CA LEU A 160 17.58 17.27 -12.39
C LEU A 160 17.71 15.78 -12.74
N ASP A 161 16.92 14.89 -12.12
CA ASP A 161 16.91 13.47 -12.47
C ASP A 161 16.45 13.24 -13.92
N GLN A 162 15.41 13.93 -14.38
CA GLN A 162 14.97 13.85 -15.78
C GLN A 162 16.06 14.32 -16.76
N TRP A 163 16.79 15.38 -16.40
CA TRP A 163 17.92 15.86 -17.19
C TRP A 163 19.06 14.85 -17.17
N LEU A 164 19.41 14.31 -16.00
CA LEU A 164 20.46 13.31 -15.78
C LEU A 164 20.28 12.05 -16.64
N ARG A 165 19.05 11.58 -16.77
CA ARG A 165 18.69 10.42 -17.61
C ARG A 165 18.98 10.62 -19.10
N ARG A 166 19.10 11.88 -19.54
CA ARG A 166 19.37 12.25 -20.94
C ARG A 166 20.85 12.50 -21.22
N GLN A 167 21.70 12.50 -20.18
CA GLN A 167 23.12 12.79 -20.33
C GLN A 167 23.91 11.50 -20.49
N SER A 168 24.61 11.36 -21.63
CA SER A 168 25.65 10.36 -21.85
C SER A 168 27.01 11.01 -21.57
N GLY A 169 27.86 10.34 -20.78
CA GLY A 169 29.23 10.84 -20.52
C GLY A 169 29.35 11.85 -19.37
N LEU A 170 28.33 11.94 -18.50
CA LEU A 170 28.44 12.72 -17.29
C LEU A 170 29.48 12.10 -16.33
N ASP A 171 30.27 12.96 -15.70
CA ASP A 171 31.22 12.56 -14.65
C ASP A 171 30.53 11.67 -13.59
N PRO A 172 31.10 10.50 -13.22
CA PRO A 172 30.52 9.59 -12.25
C PRO A 172 30.23 10.23 -10.89
N ASP A 173 31.09 11.12 -10.41
CA ASP A 173 30.94 11.77 -9.09
C ASP A 173 29.78 12.78 -9.11
N VAL A 174 29.65 13.53 -10.22
CA VAL A 174 28.50 14.42 -10.44
C VAL A 174 27.22 13.62 -10.50
N ARG A 175 27.20 12.48 -11.19
CA ARG A 175 26.05 11.59 -11.25
C ARG A 175 25.67 11.06 -9.86
N ALA A 176 26.65 10.57 -9.10
CA ALA A 176 26.45 10.07 -7.74
C ALA A 176 25.91 11.15 -6.81
N GLY A 177 26.42 12.38 -6.88
CA GLY A 177 25.92 13.52 -6.11
C GLY A 177 24.44 13.82 -6.40
N LEU A 178 24.04 13.87 -7.67
CA LEU A 178 22.64 14.11 -8.07
C LEU A 178 21.70 12.96 -7.65
N GLN A 179 22.20 11.71 -7.64
CA GLN A 179 21.45 10.57 -7.12
C GLN A 179 21.28 10.64 -5.60
N ALA A 180 22.30 11.08 -4.87
CA ALA A 180 22.22 11.31 -3.43
C ALA A 180 21.21 12.41 -3.10
N ASP A 181 21.20 13.52 -3.83
CA ASP A 181 20.20 14.58 -3.69
C ASP A 181 18.79 14.09 -3.94
N MET A 182 18.61 13.21 -4.93
CA MET A 182 17.33 12.57 -5.22
C MET A 182 16.87 11.69 -4.05
N MET A 183 17.77 10.90 -3.50
CA MET A 183 17.48 10.07 -2.33
C MET A 183 17.11 10.91 -1.11
N ASP A 184 17.88 11.98 -0.81
CA ASP A 184 17.59 12.89 0.31
C ASP A 184 16.25 13.63 0.15
N ALA A 185 15.84 13.91 -1.09
CA ALA A 185 14.57 14.58 -1.35
C ALA A 185 13.37 13.72 -0.97
N PHE A 186 13.44 12.39 -1.16
CA PHE A 186 12.36 11.45 -0.86
C PHE A 186 12.54 10.72 0.47
N CYS A 187 13.77 10.50 0.88
CA CYS A 187 14.13 9.83 2.13
C CYS A 187 15.25 10.61 2.82
N PRO A 188 14.93 11.71 3.49
CA PRO A 188 15.92 12.59 4.10
C PRO A 188 17.00 11.85 4.89
N PHE A 189 18.26 12.22 4.69
CA PHE A 189 19.38 11.67 5.46
C PHE A 189 19.43 12.19 6.90
N ASP A 190 18.56 13.15 7.23
CA ASP A 190 18.38 13.66 8.58
C ASP A 190 17.99 12.53 9.55
N GLY A 191 18.85 12.27 10.52
CA GLY A 191 18.64 11.21 11.50
C GLY A 191 17.42 11.45 12.40
N GLN A 192 17.07 12.73 12.67
CA GLN A 192 15.88 13.05 13.45
C GLN A 192 14.61 12.73 12.64
N TRP A 193 14.54 13.16 11.37
CA TRP A 193 13.42 12.83 10.49
C TRP A 193 13.17 11.32 10.43
N ARG A 194 14.24 10.52 10.28
CA ARG A 194 14.15 9.06 10.21
C ARG A 194 13.62 8.43 11.50
N ARG A 195 14.06 8.91 12.65
CA ARG A 195 13.56 8.43 13.95
C ARG A 195 12.08 8.77 14.13
N ASP A 196 11.72 10.03 13.91
CA ASP A 196 10.36 10.51 14.14
C ASP A 196 9.35 9.84 13.19
N THR A 197 9.72 9.66 11.92
CA THR A 197 8.86 8.99 10.94
C THR A 197 8.72 7.50 11.24
N LEU A 198 9.79 6.81 11.66
CA LEU A 198 9.73 5.41 12.07
C LEU A 198 8.86 5.22 13.32
N GLU A 199 9.07 6.04 14.36
CA GLU A 199 8.30 5.97 15.59
C GLU A 199 6.81 6.24 15.33
N THR A 200 6.52 7.28 14.54
CA THR A 200 5.14 7.60 14.16
C THR A 200 4.53 6.47 13.32
N GLY A 201 5.27 5.92 12.35
CA GLY A 201 4.82 4.80 11.52
C GLY A 201 4.50 3.55 12.34
N LEU A 202 5.33 3.20 13.31
CA LEU A 202 5.08 2.09 14.24
C LEU A 202 3.80 2.32 15.05
N LYS A 203 3.62 3.51 15.59
CA LYS A 203 2.41 3.88 16.34
C LYS A 203 1.14 3.77 15.48
N LEU A 204 1.17 4.29 14.26
CA LEU A 204 0.04 4.22 13.33
C LEU A 204 -0.26 2.77 12.90
N THR A 205 0.76 1.95 12.73
CA THR A 205 0.61 0.51 12.46
C THR A 205 -0.05 -0.19 13.65
N GLU A 206 0.40 0.09 14.86
CA GLU A 206 -0.18 -0.48 16.08
C GLU A 206 -1.65 -0.09 16.25
N GLN A 207 -2.01 1.15 15.96
CA GLN A 207 -3.41 1.61 15.98
C GLN A 207 -4.28 0.83 14.98
N ALA A 208 -3.79 0.61 13.75
CA ALA A 208 -4.49 -0.18 12.75
C ALA A 208 -4.65 -1.65 13.18
N LEU A 209 -3.62 -2.26 13.77
CA LEU A 209 -3.67 -3.65 14.27
C LEU A 209 -4.67 -3.79 15.42
N LYS A 210 -4.67 -2.86 16.39
CA LYS A 210 -5.66 -2.82 17.48
C LYS A 210 -7.06 -2.63 16.94
N GLY A 211 -7.24 -1.72 15.99
CA GLY A 211 -8.51 -1.47 15.35
C GLY A 211 -9.01 -2.65 14.53
N LEU A 212 -8.13 -3.36 13.83
CA LEU A 212 -8.48 -4.58 13.09
C LEU A 212 -8.90 -5.72 14.04
N ALA A 213 -8.20 -5.88 15.15
CA ALA A 213 -8.54 -6.90 16.17
C ALA A 213 -9.88 -6.63 16.85
N ALA A 214 -10.29 -5.37 16.97
CA ALA A 214 -11.55 -4.95 17.56
C ALA A 214 -12.72 -4.85 16.56
N TRP A 215 -12.44 -5.03 15.28
CA TRP A 215 -13.42 -4.87 14.19
C TRP A 215 -14.42 -6.04 14.11
#